data_afd022a032529b8afd45e5a58dfdfd52
#
_entry.id   afd022a032529b8afd45e5a58dfdfd52
#
_cell.length_a   1.000
_cell.length_b   1.000
_cell.length_c   1.000
_cell.angle_alpha   90.00
_cell.angle_beta   90.00
_cell.angle_gamma   90.00
#
_symmetry.space_group_name_H-M   'P 1'
#
loop_
_entity.id
_entity.type
_entity.pdbx_description
1 polymer ?
#
loop_
_entity_poly.entity_id
_entity_poly.type
_entity_poly.pdbx_seq_one_letter_code
_entity_poly.pdbx_strand_id
1 'polypeptide(L)'
;MAGIKERLHQVCMDYVEDRIASAQQAITAARESANDDTKSSAGDKYETGREMMQQEIDRNRKQLEESQKLKLILEQIDPAKPVALALNGALVTTNFGRFYISISRGQIMVDECIYFAVSSVSPIGLKLMKQTEGYEFDFNGKLFRVEKVE
;
A
#
# COMPACT_ATOMS: atom_id res chain seq x y z
N MET A 1 21.87 7.94 -10.78
CA MET A 1 21.35 7.67 -9.43
C MET A 1 19.85 7.89 -9.40
N ALA A 2 19.11 6.96 -8.82
CA ALA A 2 17.68 7.14 -8.63
C ALA A 2 17.43 8.25 -7.58
N GLY A 3 16.48 9.12 -7.85
CA GLY A 3 16.06 10.16 -6.91
C GLY A 3 15.32 9.56 -5.71
N ILE A 4 15.12 10.37 -4.67
CA ILE A 4 14.45 9.89 -3.45
C ILE A 4 13.02 9.39 -3.72
N LYS A 5 12.28 10.09 -4.57
CA LYS A 5 10.91 9.67 -4.93
C LYS A 5 10.91 8.32 -5.63
N GLU A 6 11.87 8.10 -6.52
CA GLU A 6 12.00 6.82 -7.23
C GLU A 6 12.30 5.68 -6.27
N ARG A 7 13.14 5.93 -5.27
CA ARG A 7 13.48 4.95 -4.24
C ARG A 7 12.28 4.64 -3.34
N LEU A 8 11.54 5.66 -2.92
CA LEU A 8 10.32 5.48 -2.13
C LEU A 8 9.25 4.73 -2.93
N HIS A 9 9.12 5.07 -4.21
CA HIS A 9 8.19 4.40 -5.11
C HIS A 9 8.51 2.91 -5.26
N GLN A 10 9.80 2.59 -5.41
CA GLN A 10 10.24 1.20 -5.52
C GLN A 10 9.92 0.39 -4.25
N VAL A 11 10.11 0.98 -3.06
CA VAL A 11 9.74 0.33 -1.80
C VAL A 11 8.24 0.03 -1.76
N CYS A 12 7.42 0.98 -2.20
CA CYS A 12 5.97 0.79 -2.30
C CYS A 12 5.61 -0.32 -3.29
N MET A 13 6.26 -0.33 -4.45
CA MET A 13 6.01 -1.35 -5.48
C MET A 13 6.39 -2.75 -4.98
N ASP A 14 7.55 -2.88 -4.35
CA ASP A 14 8.01 -4.15 -3.79
C ASP A 14 7.03 -4.66 -2.73
N TYR A 15 6.54 -3.77 -1.88
CA TYR A 15 5.55 -4.10 -0.86
C TYR A 15 4.27 -4.67 -1.48
N VAL A 16 3.76 -4.02 -2.51
CA VAL A 16 2.53 -4.44 -3.19
C VAL A 16 2.73 -5.76 -3.94
N GLU A 17 3.85 -5.90 -4.65
CA GLU A 17 4.16 -7.13 -5.39
C GLU A 17 4.33 -8.33 -4.46
N ASP A 18 4.94 -8.13 -3.29
CA ASP A 18 5.06 -9.18 -2.27
C ASP A 18 3.69 -9.61 -1.75
N ARG A 19 2.78 -8.65 -1.54
CA ARG A 19 1.41 -8.96 -1.09
C ARG A 19 0.64 -9.74 -2.15
N ILE A 20 0.80 -9.38 -3.43
CA ILE A 20 0.17 -10.07 -4.55
C ILE A 20 0.69 -11.52 -4.61
N ALA A 21 2.00 -11.70 -4.55
CA ALA A 21 2.61 -13.03 -4.60
C ALA A 21 2.16 -13.91 -3.42
N SER A 22 2.14 -13.34 -2.21
CA SER A 22 1.69 -14.06 -1.01
C SER A 22 0.24 -14.49 -1.12
N ALA A 23 -0.64 -13.61 -1.59
CA ALA A 23 -2.06 -13.93 -1.77
C ALA A 23 -2.26 -15.02 -2.81
N GLN A 24 -1.55 -14.96 -3.93
CA GLN A 24 -1.61 -15.97 -4.99
C GLN A 24 -1.14 -17.33 -4.50
N GLN A 25 -0.03 -17.36 -3.74
CA GLN A 25 0.49 -18.59 -3.16
C GLN A 25 -0.48 -19.20 -2.15
N ALA A 26 -1.10 -18.37 -1.31
CA ALA A 26 -2.07 -18.83 -0.33
C ALA A 26 -3.31 -19.42 -1.01
N ILE A 27 -3.78 -18.82 -2.09
CA ILE A 27 -4.92 -19.35 -2.87
C ILE A 27 -4.57 -20.71 -3.48
N THR A 28 -3.39 -20.80 -4.09
CA THR A 28 -2.93 -22.06 -4.70
C THR A 28 -2.79 -23.16 -3.65
N ALA A 29 -2.18 -22.86 -2.50
CA ALA A 29 -2.01 -23.83 -1.42
C ALA A 29 -3.36 -24.30 -0.86
N ALA A 30 -4.31 -23.38 -0.69
CA ALA A 30 -5.64 -23.73 -0.20
C ALA A 30 -6.40 -24.62 -1.19
N ARG A 31 -6.29 -24.35 -2.49
CA ARG A 31 -6.89 -25.18 -3.54
C ARG A 31 -6.29 -26.58 -3.57
N GLU A 32 -4.98 -26.68 -3.45
CA GLU A 32 -4.29 -27.97 -3.40
C GLU A 32 -4.71 -28.79 -2.19
N SER A 33 -4.79 -28.16 -1.02
CA SER A 33 -5.27 -28.80 0.21
C SER A 33 -6.70 -29.28 0.07
N ALA A 34 -7.58 -28.47 -0.52
CA ALA A 34 -8.98 -28.86 -0.76
C ALA A 34 -9.08 -30.06 -1.70
N ASN A 35 -8.22 -30.13 -2.73
CA ASN A 35 -8.19 -31.28 -3.65
C ASN A 35 -7.70 -32.55 -2.95
N ASP A 36 -6.68 -32.44 -2.08
CA ASP A 36 -6.20 -33.59 -1.32
C ASP A 36 -7.24 -34.10 -0.34
N ASP A 37 -7.94 -33.20 0.34
CA ASP A 37 -9.05 -33.56 1.25
C ASP A 37 -10.18 -34.26 0.50
N THR A 38 -10.45 -33.89 -0.75
CA THR A 38 -11.44 -34.51 -1.61
C THR A 38 -11.11 -35.99 -1.86
N LYS A 39 -9.84 -36.35 -1.89
CA LYS A 39 -9.39 -37.73 -2.17
C LYS A 39 -9.42 -38.61 -0.94
N SER A 40 -9.33 -38.06 0.26
CA SER A 40 -9.14 -38.82 1.51
C SER A 40 -10.28 -38.69 2.51
N SER A 41 -11.34 -37.99 2.17
CA SER A 41 -12.33 -37.59 3.13
C SER A 41 -13.43 -38.59 3.40
N ALA A 42 -13.99 -38.53 4.60
CA ALA A 42 -15.20 -39.22 5.00
C ALA A 42 -16.07 -38.29 5.87
N GLY A 43 -17.28 -38.05 5.44
CA GLY A 43 -18.33 -37.42 6.23
C GLY A 43 -18.13 -35.93 6.58
N ASP A 44 -18.56 -35.57 7.79
CA ASP A 44 -18.67 -34.18 8.26
C ASP A 44 -17.35 -33.42 8.31
N LYS A 45 -16.24 -34.11 8.55
CA LYS A 45 -14.92 -33.50 8.56
C LYS A 45 -14.52 -32.96 7.20
N TYR A 46 -14.94 -33.62 6.15
CA TYR A 46 -14.69 -33.20 4.78
C TYR A 46 -15.39 -31.90 4.46
N GLU A 47 -16.67 -31.81 4.77
CA GLU A 47 -17.46 -30.59 4.50
C GLU A 47 -16.95 -29.39 5.27
N THR A 48 -16.64 -29.57 6.57
CA THR A 48 -16.10 -28.52 7.42
C THR A 48 -14.74 -28.04 6.92
N GLY A 49 -13.85 -28.94 6.57
CA GLY A 49 -12.54 -28.61 6.03
C GLY A 49 -12.64 -27.85 4.71
N ARG A 50 -13.56 -28.28 3.84
CA ARG A 50 -13.79 -27.64 2.55
C ARG A 50 -14.33 -26.22 2.70
N GLU A 51 -15.25 -26.00 3.63
CA GLU A 51 -15.79 -24.67 3.93
C GLU A 51 -14.70 -23.74 4.46
N MET A 52 -13.86 -24.22 5.37
CA MET A 52 -12.74 -23.45 5.90
C MET A 52 -11.75 -23.06 4.82
N MET A 53 -11.44 -24.00 3.91
CA MET A 53 -10.55 -23.72 2.76
C MET A 53 -11.16 -22.71 1.81
N GLN A 54 -12.47 -22.80 1.58
CA GLN A 54 -13.16 -21.85 0.71
C GLN A 54 -13.15 -20.43 1.32
N GLN A 55 -13.36 -20.32 2.63
CA GLN A 55 -13.27 -19.03 3.34
C GLN A 55 -11.87 -18.44 3.24
N GLU A 56 -10.86 -19.27 3.35
CA GLU A 56 -9.46 -18.83 3.22
C GLU A 56 -9.17 -18.35 1.79
N ILE A 57 -9.64 -19.06 0.79
CA ILE A 57 -9.51 -18.65 -0.62
C ILE A 57 -10.19 -17.31 -0.85
N ASP A 58 -11.41 -17.13 -0.35
CA ASP A 58 -12.17 -15.89 -0.52
C ASP A 58 -11.47 -14.71 0.15
N ARG A 59 -10.93 -14.91 1.34
CA ARG A 59 -10.18 -13.88 2.07
C ARG A 59 -8.92 -13.47 1.32
N ASN A 60 -8.19 -14.43 0.78
CA ASN A 60 -6.96 -14.16 0.02
C ASN A 60 -7.26 -13.54 -1.35
N ARG A 61 -8.38 -13.89 -1.98
CA ARG A 61 -8.82 -13.24 -3.21
C ARG A 61 -9.11 -11.76 -2.99
N LYS A 62 -9.75 -11.44 -1.87
CA LYS A 62 -10.02 -10.04 -1.50
C LYS A 62 -8.72 -9.26 -1.31
N GLN A 63 -7.76 -9.85 -0.61
CA GLN A 63 -6.43 -9.25 -0.46
C GLN A 63 -5.73 -9.04 -1.80
N LEU A 64 -5.84 -10.02 -2.69
CA LEU A 64 -5.25 -9.94 -4.02
C LEU A 64 -5.85 -8.79 -4.82
N GLU A 65 -7.17 -8.66 -4.82
CA GLU A 65 -7.87 -7.58 -5.52
C GLU A 65 -7.47 -6.20 -4.98
N GLU A 66 -7.41 -6.05 -3.66
CA GLU A 66 -7.00 -4.81 -3.01
C GLU A 66 -5.57 -4.45 -3.37
N SER A 67 -4.66 -5.43 -3.37
CA SER A 67 -3.27 -5.24 -3.71
C SER A 67 -3.08 -4.88 -5.19
N GLN A 68 -3.87 -5.48 -6.07
CA GLN A 68 -3.84 -5.13 -7.49
C GLN A 68 -4.31 -3.70 -7.75
N LYS A 69 -5.29 -3.21 -6.98
CA LYS A 69 -5.73 -1.81 -7.05
C LYS A 69 -4.61 -0.85 -6.62
N LEU A 70 -3.89 -1.21 -5.56
CA LEU A 70 -2.75 -0.41 -5.11
C LEU A 70 -1.64 -0.38 -6.18
N LYS A 71 -1.40 -1.51 -6.84
CA LYS A 71 -0.42 -1.58 -7.93
C LYS A 71 -0.80 -0.64 -9.07
N LEU A 72 -2.08 -0.59 -9.44
CA LEU A 72 -2.56 0.31 -10.49
C LEU A 72 -2.30 1.78 -10.13
N ILE A 73 -2.52 2.16 -8.87
CA ILE A 73 -2.22 3.52 -8.40
C ILE A 73 -0.74 3.82 -8.59
N LEU A 74 0.14 2.91 -8.20
CA LEU A 74 1.59 3.10 -8.34
C LEU A 74 2.03 3.17 -9.80
N GLU A 75 1.44 2.36 -10.67
CA GLU A 75 1.78 2.33 -12.10
C GLU A 75 1.41 3.63 -12.81
N GLN A 76 0.43 4.37 -12.30
CA GLN A 76 0.00 5.65 -12.86
C GLN A 76 0.86 6.82 -12.40
N ILE A 77 1.77 6.61 -11.47
CA ILE A 77 2.66 7.63 -10.93
C ILE A 77 4.01 7.57 -11.66
N ASP A 78 4.50 8.72 -12.10
CA ASP A 78 5.88 8.86 -12.57
C ASP A 78 6.71 9.50 -11.44
N PRO A 79 7.47 8.70 -10.68
CA PRO A 79 8.23 9.23 -9.53
C PRO A 79 9.42 10.11 -9.94
N ALA A 80 9.80 10.10 -11.21
CA ALA A 80 10.86 10.97 -11.71
C ALA A 80 10.37 12.38 -12.02
N LYS A 81 9.04 12.56 -12.12
CA LYS A 81 8.46 13.85 -12.50
C LYS A 81 8.34 14.79 -11.30
N PRO A 82 8.98 15.97 -11.34
CA PRO A 82 8.82 16.95 -10.27
C PRO A 82 7.43 17.57 -10.30
N VAL A 83 6.88 17.85 -9.12
CA VAL A 83 5.57 18.50 -8.98
C VAL A 83 5.67 19.60 -7.93
N ALA A 84 4.88 20.65 -8.09
CA ALA A 84 4.80 21.76 -7.13
C ALA A 84 3.50 21.73 -6.33
N LEU A 85 2.55 20.90 -6.75
CA LEU A 85 1.26 20.72 -6.12
C LEU A 85 1.19 19.30 -5.53
N ALA A 86 0.69 19.16 -4.32
CA ALA A 86 0.57 17.86 -3.66
C ALA A 86 -0.50 17.01 -4.33
N LEU A 87 -0.08 16.07 -5.15
CA LEU A 87 -0.89 15.08 -5.87
C LEU A 87 -0.26 13.71 -5.66
N ASN A 88 -0.87 12.66 -6.19
CA ASN A 88 -0.26 11.34 -6.20
C ASN A 88 1.11 11.42 -6.86
N GLY A 89 2.12 10.90 -6.18
CA GLY A 89 3.52 10.98 -6.63
C GLY A 89 4.30 12.15 -6.08
N ALA A 90 3.67 13.02 -5.30
CA ALA A 90 4.37 14.13 -4.65
C ALA A 90 5.02 13.68 -3.34
N LEU A 91 6.21 14.20 -3.07
CA LEU A 91 6.85 14.11 -1.77
C LEU A 91 6.66 15.45 -1.07
N VAL A 92 5.92 15.44 0.03
CA VAL A 92 5.59 16.63 0.80
C VAL A 92 6.40 16.64 2.09
N THR A 93 7.27 17.62 2.24
CA THR A 93 8.04 17.83 3.46
C THR A 93 7.26 18.80 4.35
N THR A 94 7.03 18.41 5.59
CA THR A 94 6.39 19.24 6.60
C THR A 94 7.29 19.39 7.82
N ASN A 95 6.89 20.24 8.74
CA ASN A 95 7.62 20.40 10.01
C ASN A 95 7.53 19.17 10.92
N PHE A 96 6.63 18.21 10.64
CA PHE A 96 6.47 16.96 11.42
C PHE A 96 6.77 15.69 10.65
N GLY A 97 7.27 15.78 9.43
CA GLY A 97 7.65 14.60 8.66
C GLY A 97 7.56 14.80 7.16
N ARG A 98 7.97 13.77 6.46
CA ARG A 98 7.99 13.75 4.99
C ARG A 98 7.03 12.66 4.51
N PHE A 99 6.13 13.05 3.64
CA PHE A 99 5.04 12.19 3.17
C PHE A 99 5.11 12.00 1.66
N TYR A 100 5.22 10.74 1.24
CA TYR A 100 5.11 10.38 -0.16
C TYR A 100 3.67 9.96 -0.45
N ILE A 101 2.95 10.74 -1.24
CA ILE A 101 1.53 10.49 -1.52
C ILE A 101 1.42 9.45 -2.61
N SER A 102 1.04 8.25 -2.25
CA SER A 102 0.87 7.12 -3.16
C SER A 102 -0.09 6.09 -2.56
N ILE A 103 0.44 5.16 -1.79
CA ILE A 103 -0.33 4.14 -1.08
C ILE A 103 -0.01 4.22 0.40
N SER A 104 -0.86 3.62 1.24
CA SER A 104 -0.64 3.56 2.69
C SER A 104 0.31 2.40 3.02
N ARG A 105 1.59 2.58 2.76
CA ARG A 105 2.64 1.64 3.12
C ARG A 105 3.16 1.90 4.54
N GLY A 106 3.10 3.17 4.98
CA GLY A 106 3.60 3.56 6.29
C GLY A 106 5.05 4.00 6.25
N GLN A 107 5.74 3.80 7.36
CA GLN A 107 7.10 4.29 7.55
C GLN A 107 8.09 3.58 6.64
N ILE A 108 8.93 4.38 5.99
CA ILE A 108 10.02 3.90 5.13
C ILE A 108 11.28 4.65 5.55
N MET A 109 12.38 3.92 5.75
CA MET A 109 13.67 4.53 6.04
C MET A 109 14.57 4.44 4.81
N VAL A 110 15.08 5.59 4.37
CA VAL A 110 16.05 5.70 3.26
C VAL A 110 17.17 6.63 3.70
N ASP A 111 18.40 6.13 3.64
CA ASP A 111 19.60 6.91 4.02
C ASP A 111 19.47 7.55 5.40
N GLU A 112 19.02 6.77 6.39
CA GLU A 112 18.83 7.20 7.78
C GLU A 112 17.74 8.26 7.98
N CYS A 113 17.00 8.60 6.94
CA CYS A 113 15.86 9.52 7.00
C CYS A 113 14.54 8.75 6.97
N ILE A 114 13.57 9.21 7.75
CA ILE A 114 12.26 8.60 7.85
C ILE A 114 11.29 9.31 6.90
N TYR A 115 10.56 8.51 6.13
CA TYR A 115 9.50 8.95 5.23
C TYR A 115 8.24 8.14 5.52
N PHE A 116 7.10 8.68 5.17
CA PHE A 116 5.81 7.97 5.31
C PHE A 116 5.12 7.92 3.94
N ALA A 117 4.84 6.71 3.48
CA ALA A 117 4.00 6.53 2.30
C ALA A 117 2.54 6.53 2.76
N VAL A 118 1.77 7.47 2.24
CA VAL A 118 0.37 7.66 2.63
C VAL A 118 -0.50 7.73 1.37
N SER A 119 -1.74 7.25 1.48
CA SER A 119 -2.68 7.36 0.38
C SER A 119 -3.32 8.75 0.37
N SER A 120 -3.74 9.20 -0.83
CA SER A 120 -4.41 10.48 -0.99
C SER A 120 -5.74 10.57 -0.25
N VAL A 121 -6.35 9.43 0.08
CA VAL A 121 -7.62 9.36 0.81
C VAL A 121 -7.46 9.04 2.28
N SER A 122 -6.22 8.90 2.77
CA SER A 122 -5.95 8.76 4.20
C SER A 122 -6.21 10.10 4.91
N PRO A 123 -6.39 10.09 6.25
CA PRO A 123 -6.64 11.35 6.97
C PRO A 123 -5.59 12.42 6.71
N ILE A 124 -4.30 12.07 6.78
CA ILE A 124 -3.23 13.05 6.49
C ILE A 124 -3.17 13.38 5.00
N GLY A 125 -3.39 12.40 4.13
CA GLY A 125 -3.40 12.59 2.68
C GLY A 125 -4.46 13.60 2.25
N LEU A 126 -5.66 13.52 2.83
CA LEU A 126 -6.74 14.46 2.53
C LEU A 126 -6.36 15.91 2.90
N LYS A 127 -5.60 16.08 3.97
CA LYS A 127 -5.11 17.40 4.38
C LYS A 127 -4.04 17.95 3.44
N LEU A 128 -3.21 17.08 2.91
CA LEU A 128 -2.09 17.47 2.05
C LEU A 128 -2.49 17.67 0.59
N MET A 129 -3.49 16.92 0.09
CA MET A 129 -3.85 16.92 -1.33
C MET A 129 -4.19 18.32 -1.82
N LYS A 130 -3.64 18.66 -3.01
CA LYS A 130 -3.87 19.92 -3.72
C LYS A 130 -3.28 21.14 -3.00
N GLN A 131 -2.43 20.93 -1.99
CA GLN A 131 -1.79 22.03 -1.28
C GLN A 131 -0.40 22.31 -1.84
N THR A 132 0.08 23.51 -1.57
CA THR A 132 1.37 24.00 -2.03
C THR A 132 2.22 24.41 -0.85
N GLU A 133 3.48 24.73 -1.11
CA GLU A 133 4.41 25.23 -0.11
C GLU A 133 3.83 26.41 0.66
N GLY A 134 3.97 26.37 1.97
CA GLY A 134 3.46 27.42 2.86
C GLY A 134 2.08 27.14 3.49
N TYR A 135 1.35 26.13 3.00
CA TYR A 135 0.04 25.79 3.56
C TYR A 135 0.16 25.26 4.98
N GLU A 136 -0.71 25.72 5.85
CA GLU A 136 -0.77 25.30 7.26
C GLU A 136 -2.11 24.65 7.56
N PHE A 137 -2.12 23.61 8.40
CA PHE A 137 -3.33 22.92 8.82
C PHE A 137 -3.12 22.25 10.18
N ASP A 138 -4.21 22.08 10.90
CA ASP A 138 -4.21 21.35 12.17
C ASP A 138 -4.49 19.87 11.91
N PHE A 139 -3.68 19.00 12.51
CA PHE A 139 -3.87 17.56 12.43
C PHE A 139 -3.41 16.91 13.73
N ASN A 140 -4.30 16.15 14.36
CA ASN A 140 -4.03 15.49 15.65
C ASN A 140 -3.49 16.45 16.72
N GLY A 141 -4.04 17.66 16.78
CA GLY A 141 -3.66 18.67 17.77
C GLY A 141 -2.34 19.37 17.51
N LYS A 142 -1.74 19.17 16.32
CA LYS A 142 -0.49 19.79 15.92
C LYS A 142 -0.69 20.67 14.69
N LEU A 143 -0.01 21.80 14.66
CA LEU A 143 -0.03 22.67 13.49
C LEU A 143 1.04 22.21 12.50
N PHE A 144 0.59 21.67 11.39
CA PHE A 144 1.45 21.24 10.29
C PHE A 144 1.65 22.39 9.31
N ARG A 145 2.86 22.46 8.78
CA ARG A 145 3.19 23.43 7.74
C ARG A 145 3.90 22.71 6.59
N VAL A 146 3.41 22.91 5.39
CA VAL A 146 4.04 22.38 4.18
C VAL A 146 5.27 23.22 3.87
N GLU A 147 6.44 22.63 3.97
CA GLU A 147 7.72 23.31 3.75
C GLU A 147 8.18 23.16 2.29
N LYS A 148 7.91 22.01 1.68
CA LYS A 148 8.34 21.73 0.32
C LYS A 148 7.45 20.69 -0.33
N VAL A 149 7.20 20.84 -1.62
CA VAL A 149 6.51 19.87 -2.46
C VAL A 149 7.40 19.55 -3.67
N GLU A 150 7.72 18.25 -3.83
CA GLU A 150 8.58 17.77 -4.92
C GLU A 150 7.89 16.80 -5.84
#